data_2a52babb97cc4df07aa1db6801388c2b
#
_entry.id   2a52babb97cc4df07aa1db6801388c2b
#
_cell.length_a   1.000
_cell.length_b   1.000
_cell.length_c   1.000
_cell.angle_alpha   90.00
_cell.angle_beta   90.00
_cell.angle_gamma   90.00
#
_symmetry.space_group_name_H-M   'P 1'
#
loop_
_entity.id
_entity.type
_entity.pdbx_description
1 polymer ?
#
loop_
_entity_poly.entity_id
_entity_poly.type
_entity_poly.pdbx_seq_one_letter_code
_entity_poly.pdbx_strand_id
1 'polypeptide(L)'
;YSENFVRSIIASAFGLQVLDNFVNAVIRTLSAELEKFKDDKQILNLVMAYIPELAISTLYKKNRDADNQILIGNKAYMLKELISFNLAVPPGFIITTEVFRGYEGVVGYKHIFKDLKRRVYKEIKELERITGKTFGDPRNPLLLSVRSGATISLPGMMCSILNVGISENIAEGLAQKEDYQWAAWDSYRRFLQTWAMFQGIDRNIFDEIMKSYKSRYAVAKKFQFNPEQMKQLALSYKEAIVKRGIRILDNPYQQLQHAILDVFASWNSEQARIYRHQMHLSDEWGTAVIVQAMVFGNLNEHSGSGVIFTRDPKGASQDVAINGDFIFCVQGDDIVSGLVETFPISEKQRIAEKRESLISLETKFPEIYNELVRIAELLVYEKGFNQQEIEFTFENATKRGLYILQTRDMVQRETDQVRTFVGDKNLERSFLGIGIGVSGGALTGRAVYSEKEIEHFREKEPETALILIRPDTVPDDVGIILKADGILTARGGGTSHAAVTIPQLNKVGVVGFNKLHVYESQGYSKVDGKTIRGGDFISIDGWSGAVYTGKHEIGADESYKIVL
;
A
#
# COMPACT_ATOMS: atom_id res chain seq x y z
N TYR A 1 -30.51 -0.55 -8.97
CA TYR A 1 -31.22 -1.05 -7.77
C TYR A 1 -31.18 -2.58 -7.67
N SER A 2 -31.52 -3.28 -8.77
CA SER A 2 -31.45 -4.74 -8.85
C SER A 2 -30.01 -5.28 -8.74
N GLU A 3 -29.03 -4.62 -9.32
CA GLU A 3 -27.64 -5.02 -9.24
C GLU A 3 -27.09 -4.90 -7.81
N ASN A 4 -27.36 -3.81 -7.11
CA ASN A 4 -26.96 -3.63 -5.72
C ASN A 4 -27.63 -4.64 -4.79
N PHE A 5 -28.89 -4.96 -5.03
CA PHE A 5 -29.63 -5.98 -4.31
C PHE A 5 -29.02 -7.37 -4.54
N VAL A 6 -28.74 -7.72 -5.79
CA VAL A 6 -28.14 -9.00 -6.17
C VAL A 6 -26.75 -9.14 -5.55
N ARG A 7 -25.89 -8.12 -5.68
CA ARG A 7 -24.52 -8.15 -5.14
C ARG A 7 -24.47 -8.21 -3.61
N SER A 8 -25.32 -7.45 -2.92
CA SER A 8 -25.28 -7.39 -1.45
C SER A 8 -25.88 -8.61 -0.76
N ILE A 9 -26.94 -9.20 -1.32
CA ILE A 9 -27.67 -10.30 -0.68
C ILE A 9 -27.24 -11.65 -1.24
N ILE A 10 -27.14 -11.80 -2.55
CA ILE A 10 -26.84 -13.10 -3.17
C ILE A 10 -25.35 -13.46 -3.06
N ALA A 11 -24.44 -12.46 -3.09
CA ALA A 11 -23.00 -12.72 -2.92
C ALA A 11 -22.67 -13.35 -1.56
N SER A 12 -23.40 -12.97 -0.52
CA SER A 12 -23.24 -13.56 0.81
C SER A 12 -23.83 -14.96 0.96
N ALA A 13 -24.80 -15.34 0.11
CA ALA A 13 -25.56 -16.58 0.24
C ALA A 13 -25.12 -17.70 -0.71
N PHE A 14 -24.64 -17.38 -1.92
CA PHE A 14 -24.42 -18.37 -3.00
C PHE A 14 -23.02 -18.41 -3.61
N GLY A 15 -22.09 -17.66 -3.06
CA GLY A 15 -20.74 -17.54 -3.59
C GLY A 15 -20.64 -16.58 -4.79
N LEU A 16 -19.57 -15.83 -4.80
CA LEU A 16 -19.30 -14.75 -5.76
C LEU A 16 -19.25 -15.19 -7.22
N GLN A 17 -18.82 -16.44 -7.50
CA GLN A 17 -18.62 -16.93 -8.86
C GLN A 17 -19.93 -17.06 -9.65
N VAL A 18 -21.00 -17.59 -9.02
CA VAL A 18 -22.31 -17.77 -9.70
C VAL A 18 -22.94 -16.40 -9.99
N LEU A 19 -22.83 -15.49 -9.03
CA LEU A 19 -23.29 -14.12 -9.18
C LEU A 19 -22.53 -13.40 -10.27
N ASP A 20 -21.20 -13.52 -10.30
CA ASP A 20 -20.34 -12.91 -11.30
C ASP A 20 -20.69 -13.40 -12.70
N ASN A 21 -20.84 -14.71 -12.89
CA ASN A 21 -21.27 -15.29 -14.16
C ASN A 21 -22.63 -14.76 -14.63
N PHE A 22 -23.58 -14.59 -13.71
CA PHE A 22 -24.90 -14.05 -14.01
C PHE A 22 -24.80 -12.56 -14.42
N VAL A 23 -24.10 -11.74 -13.62
CA VAL A 23 -23.92 -10.31 -13.91
C VAL A 23 -23.19 -10.10 -15.22
N ASN A 24 -22.12 -10.87 -15.47
CA ASN A 24 -21.38 -10.82 -16.74
C ASN A 24 -22.25 -11.22 -17.94
N ALA A 25 -23.14 -12.20 -17.78
CA ALA A 25 -24.08 -12.56 -18.85
C ALA A 25 -25.06 -11.40 -19.15
N VAL A 26 -25.56 -10.74 -18.10
CA VAL A 26 -26.43 -9.56 -18.25
C VAL A 26 -25.68 -8.42 -18.92
N ILE A 27 -24.45 -8.11 -18.48
CA ILE A 27 -23.61 -7.06 -19.06
C ILE A 27 -23.32 -7.33 -20.53
N ARG A 28 -22.95 -8.55 -20.91
CA ARG A 28 -22.70 -8.91 -22.31
C ARG A 28 -23.94 -8.73 -23.18
N THR A 29 -25.11 -9.12 -22.66
CA THR A 29 -26.37 -8.94 -23.38
C THR A 29 -26.70 -7.45 -23.58
N LEU A 30 -26.55 -6.65 -22.52
CA LEU A 30 -26.76 -5.20 -22.59
C LEU A 30 -25.75 -4.51 -23.52
N SER A 31 -24.46 -4.91 -23.47
CA SER A 31 -23.43 -4.39 -24.36
C SER A 31 -23.72 -4.72 -25.83
N ALA A 32 -24.21 -5.95 -26.11
CA ALA A 32 -24.61 -6.32 -27.48
C ALA A 32 -25.83 -5.54 -27.96
N GLU A 33 -26.77 -5.24 -27.09
CA GLU A 33 -27.92 -4.38 -27.43
C GLU A 33 -27.49 -2.90 -27.61
N LEU A 34 -26.60 -2.40 -26.75
CA LEU A 34 -25.98 -1.07 -26.89
C LEU A 34 -25.32 -0.87 -28.26
N GLU A 35 -24.56 -1.87 -28.73
CA GLU A 35 -23.92 -1.80 -30.04
C GLU A 35 -24.93 -1.69 -31.19
N LYS A 36 -26.12 -2.32 -31.05
CA LYS A 36 -27.21 -2.20 -32.01
C LYS A 36 -27.83 -0.79 -32.05
N PHE A 37 -27.81 -0.10 -30.90
CA PHE A 37 -28.47 1.22 -30.74
C PHE A 37 -27.48 2.38 -30.59
N LYS A 38 -26.20 2.18 -30.92
CA LYS A 38 -25.15 3.21 -30.74
C LYS A 38 -25.41 4.55 -31.37
N ASP A 39 -26.23 4.58 -32.43
CA ASP A 39 -26.61 5.80 -33.14
C ASP A 39 -27.87 6.48 -32.55
N ASP A 40 -28.57 5.82 -31.62
CA ASP A 40 -29.74 6.39 -30.94
C ASP A 40 -29.37 7.00 -29.58
N LYS A 41 -29.15 8.31 -29.57
CA LYS A 41 -28.74 9.06 -28.38
C LYS A 41 -29.71 8.97 -27.20
N GLN A 42 -31.02 8.76 -27.45
CA GLN A 42 -32.00 8.66 -26.36
C GLN A 42 -31.92 7.29 -25.69
N ILE A 43 -31.79 6.24 -26.47
CA ILE A 43 -31.59 4.88 -25.95
C ILE A 43 -30.22 4.76 -25.27
N LEU A 44 -29.17 5.31 -25.83
CA LEU A 44 -27.83 5.38 -25.22
C LEU A 44 -27.86 6.07 -23.85
N ASN A 45 -28.56 7.21 -23.73
CA ASN A 45 -28.70 7.90 -22.44
C ASN A 45 -29.51 7.09 -21.41
N LEU A 46 -30.47 6.29 -21.85
CA LEU A 46 -31.28 5.44 -20.96
C LEU A 46 -30.51 4.19 -20.48
N VAL A 47 -29.68 3.62 -21.32
CA VAL A 47 -28.91 2.39 -21.02
C VAL A 47 -27.57 2.73 -20.33
N MET A 48 -27.00 3.87 -20.67
CA MET A 48 -25.84 4.47 -19.99
C MET A 48 -26.26 5.26 -18.75
N ALA A 49 -27.20 4.77 -17.95
CA ALA A 49 -27.77 5.48 -16.80
C ALA A 49 -26.68 5.90 -15.77
N TYR A 50 -25.78 6.79 -16.22
CA TYR A 50 -24.91 7.53 -15.34
C TYR A 50 -25.78 8.38 -14.42
N ILE A 51 -25.80 8.03 -13.16
CA ILE A 51 -26.53 8.76 -12.13
C ILE A 51 -25.58 9.78 -11.51
N PRO A 52 -25.61 11.05 -11.94
CA PRO A 52 -24.67 12.06 -11.47
C PRO A 52 -24.67 12.22 -9.95
N GLU A 53 -25.80 11.95 -9.28
CA GLU A 53 -25.98 12.02 -7.83
C GLU A 53 -25.15 10.96 -7.10
N LEU A 54 -24.88 9.82 -7.75
CA LEU A 54 -24.06 8.74 -7.23
C LEU A 54 -22.58 8.89 -7.59
N ALA A 55 -22.20 9.80 -8.48
CA ALA A 55 -20.84 9.96 -8.98
C ALA A 55 -19.83 10.35 -7.90
N ILE A 56 -20.25 11.12 -6.90
CA ILE A 56 -19.38 11.61 -5.83
C ILE A 56 -20.05 11.39 -4.47
N SER A 57 -19.32 10.79 -3.54
CA SER A 57 -19.58 10.81 -2.10
C SER A 57 -18.49 11.60 -1.37
N THR A 58 -18.74 12.06 -0.14
CA THR A 58 -17.76 12.82 0.65
C THR A 58 -17.51 12.16 1.99
N LEU A 59 -16.30 12.30 2.54
CA LEU A 59 -15.99 11.76 3.86
C LEU A 59 -16.68 12.54 5.00
N TYR A 60 -16.98 13.81 4.79
CA TYR A 60 -17.52 14.72 5.81
C TYR A 60 -19.04 14.85 5.82
N LYS A 61 -19.74 14.22 4.89
CA LYS A 61 -21.21 14.23 4.81
C LYS A 61 -21.76 12.86 4.45
N LYS A 62 -22.82 12.43 5.11
CA LYS A 62 -23.51 11.18 4.77
C LYS A 62 -24.31 11.33 3.47
N ASN A 63 -24.19 10.33 2.58
CA ASN A 63 -25.00 10.17 1.39
C ASN A 63 -25.57 8.74 1.41
N ARG A 64 -26.85 8.57 1.80
CA ARG A 64 -27.44 7.25 1.97
C ARG A 64 -27.41 6.37 0.72
N ASP A 65 -27.48 6.98 -0.45
CA ASP A 65 -27.56 6.25 -1.72
C ASP A 65 -26.17 5.84 -2.23
N ALA A 66 -25.15 6.67 -1.97
CA ALA A 66 -23.78 6.42 -2.44
C ALA A 66 -22.87 5.75 -1.39
N ASP A 67 -23.20 5.82 -0.08
CA ASP A 67 -22.33 5.34 1.00
C ASP A 67 -22.48 3.83 1.24
N ASN A 68 -22.10 3.03 0.25
CA ASN A 68 -22.02 1.58 0.38
C ASN A 68 -20.70 1.08 -0.22
N GLN A 69 -20.24 -0.08 0.26
CA GLN A 69 -18.95 -0.65 -0.12
C GLN A 69 -18.78 -0.88 -1.62
N ILE A 70 -19.89 -1.08 -2.36
CA ILE A 70 -19.84 -1.31 -3.80
C ILE A 70 -19.49 -0.03 -4.55
N LEU A 71 -20.10 1.10 -4.15
CA LEU A 71 -19.92 2.38 -4.81
C LEU A 71 -18.65 3.11 -4.38
N ILE A 72 -18.32 3.10 -3.08
CA ILE A 72 -17.19 3.87 -2.56
C ILE A 72 -15.95 3.03 -2.25
N GLY A 73 -16.07 1.70 -2.34
CA GLY A 73 -15.02 0.75 -1.97
C GLY A 73 -14.83 0.59 -0.47
N ASN A 74 -14.21 -0.51 -0.06
CA ASN A 74 -14.07 -0.85 1.36
C ASN A 74 -13.24 0.20 2.13
N LYS A 75 -12.15 0.71 1.53
CA LYS A 75 -11.28 1.71 2.18
C LYS A 75 -12.06 2.98 2.57
N ALA A 76 -12.82 3.55 1.65
CA ALA A 76 -13.60 4.76 1.93
C ALA A 76 -14.77 4.49 2.87
N TYR A 77 -15.40 3.31 2.75
CA TYR A 77 -16.46 2.90 3.66
C TYR A 77 -15.95 2.84 5.10
N MET A 78 -14.81 2.19 5.35
CA MET A 78 -14.19 2.12 6.67
C MET A 78 -13.80 3.50 7.19
N LEU A 79 -13.25 4.39 6.36
CA LEU A 79 -12.95 5.77 6.77
C LEU A 79 -14.21 6.54 7.22
N LYS A 80 -15.36 6.34 6.55
CA LYS A 80 -16.64 6.94 6.98
C LYS A 80 -17.13 6.38 8.31
N GLU A 81 -16.94 5.07 8.54
CA GLU A 81 -17.24 4.45 9.84
C GLU A 81 -16.37 5.09 10.96
N LEU A 82 -15.06 5.23 10.74
CA LEU A 82 -14.16 5.88 11.71
C LEU A 82 -14.58 7.32 12.03
N ILE A 83 -14.98 8.09 11.02
CA ILE A 83 -15.51 9.46 11.21
C ILE A 83 -16.79 9.43 12.04
N SER A 84 -17.66 8.44 11.85
CA SER A 84 -18.90 8.29 12.63
C SER A 84 -18.62 8.02 14.12
N PHE A 85 -17.44 7.50 14.44
CA PHE A 85 -16.93 7.29 15.81
C PHE A 85 -16.14 8.49 16.35
N ASN A 86 -16.15 9.63 15.65
CA ASN A 86 -15.41 10.85 15.99
C ASN A 86 -13.88 10.65 15.97
N LEU A 87 -13.36 9.72 15.19
CA LEU A 87 -11.94 9.57 14.98
C LEU A 87 -11.43 10.56 13.92
N ALA A 88 -10.20 11.06 14.10
CA ALA A 88 -9.60 12.01 13.19
C ALA A 88 -9.16 11.31 11.89
N VAL A 89 -9.87 11.60 10.80
CA VAL A 89 -9.56 11.16 9.44
C VAL A 89 -9.38 12.41 8.58
N PRO A 90 -8.36 12.51 7.73
CA PRO A 90 -8.22 13.65 6.85
C PRO A 90 -9.45 13.83 5.96
N PRO A 91 -9.97 15.05 5.76
CA PRO A 91 -11.15 15.29 4.94
C PRO A 91 -10.88 14.94 3.47
N GLY A 92 -11.93 14.51 2.77
CA GLY A 92 -11.81 14.08 1.38
C GLY A 92 -13.15 13.82 0.73
N PHE A 93 -13.11 13.43 -0.54
CA PHE A 93 -14.26 12.96 -1.30
C PHE A 93 -13.90 11.72 -2.11
N ILE A 94 -14.91 11.02 -2.57
CA ILE A 94 -14.79 9.76 -3.29
C ILE A 94 -15.49 9.91 -4.64
N ILE A 95 -14.78 9.65 -5.72
CA ILE A 95 -15.36 9.42 -7.04
C ILE A 95 -15.70 7.93 -7.07
N THR A 96 -16.98 7.61 -7.18
CA THR A 96 -17.49 6.27 -6.98
C THR A 96 -17.23 5.33 -8.15
N THR A 97 -17.45 4.03 -7.95
CA THR A 97 -17.38 3.03 -9.02
C THR A 97 -18.42 3.26 -10.11
N GLU A 98 -19.45 4.08 -9.88
CA GLU A 98 -20.41 4.50 -10.90
C GLU A 98 -19.71 5.24 -12.06
N VAL A 99 -18.74 6.13 -11.73
CA VAL A 99 -17.93 6.83 -12.72
C VAL A 99 -17.00 5.87 -13.45
N PHE A 100 -16.44 4.85 -12.76
CA PHE A 100 -15.61 3.84 -13.38
C PHE A 100 -16.38 3.01 -14.41
N ARG A 101 -17.59 2.56 -14.06
CA ARG A 101 -18.43 1.77 -14.97
C ARG A 101 -18.82 2.54 -16.23
N GLY A 102 -19.09 3.83 -16.06
CA GLY A 102 -19.37 4.74 -17.18
C GLY A 102 -18.12 5.36 -17.80
N TYR A 103 -16.91 4.88 -17.50
CA TYR A 103 -15.65 5.56 -17.80
C TYR A 103 -15.51 5.95 -19.28
N GLU A 104 -15.76 5.03 -20.20
CA GLU A 104 -15.69 5.30 -21.63
C GLU A 104 -16.71 6.36 -22.05
N GLY A 105 -17.93 6.28 -21.53
CA GLY A 105 -18.96 7.29 -21.72
C GLY A 105 -18.61 8.63 -21.07
N VAL A 106 -18.13 8.59 -19.82
CA VAL A 106 -17.75 9.81 -19.09
C VAL A 106 -16.60 10.54 -19.77
N VAL A 107 -15.58 9.83 -20.24
CA VAL A 107 -14.42 10.44 -20.93
C VAL A 107 -14.75 10.77 -22.39
N GLY A 108 -15.53 9.94 -23.08
CA GLY A 108 -15.91 10.11 -24.48
C GLY A 108 -16.90 11.25 -24.73
N TYR A 109 -17.79 11.53 -23.76
CA TYR A 109 -18.82 12.57 -23.91
C TYR A 109 -18.44 13.85 -23.17
N LYS A 110 -18.04 14.89 -23.92
CA LYS A 110 -17.56 16.18 -23.38
C LYS A 110 -18.47 16.82 -22.32
N HIS A 111 -19.78 16.68 -22.42
CA HIS A 111 -20.73 17.28 -21.50
C HIS A 111 -20.75 16.53 -20.15
N ILE A 112 -20.67 15.20 -20.15
CA ILE A 112 -20.62 14.37 -18.93
C ILE A 112 -19.30 14.63 -18.21
N PHE A 113 -18.20 14.62 -18.94
CA PHE A 113 -16.88 14.92 -18.39
C PHE A 113 -16.79 16.34 -17.78
N LYS A 114 -17.43 17.33 -18.43
CA LYS A 114 -17.53 18.69 -17.91
C LYS A 114 -18.35 18.75 -16.62
N ASP A 115 -19.43 17.97 -16.51
CA ASP A 115 -20.23 17.90 -15.28
C ASP A 115 -19.42 17.27 -14.13
N LEU A 116 -18.76 16.15 -14.39
CA LEU A 116 -17.87 15.52 -13.39
C LEU A 116 -16.78 16.50 -12.91
N LYS A 117 -16.11 17.20 -13.83
CA LYS A 117 -15.12 18.23 -13.46
C LYS A 117 -15.72 19.33 -12.58
N ARG A 118 -16.92 19.80 -12.89
CA ARG A 118 -17.60 20.82 -12.10
C ARG A 118 -17.89 20.32 -10.67
N ARG A 119 -18.31 19.05 -10.52
CA ARG A 119 -18.55 18.43 -9.22
C ARG A 119 -17.26 18.27 -8.43
N VAL A 120 -16.20 17.75 -9.06
CA VAL A 120 -14.86 17.66 -8.45
C VAL A 120 -14.37 19.03 -7.98
N TYR A 121 -14.52 20.07 -8.84
CA TYR A 121 -14.16 21.44 -8.47
C TYR A 121 -14.91 21.94 -7.23
N LYS A 122 -16.22 21.66 -7.14
CA LYS A 122 -17.05 22.01 -5.99
C LYS A 122 -16.52 21.36 -4.71
N GLU A 123 -16.15 20.07 -4.77
CA GLU A 123 -15.61 19.36 -3.60
C GLU A 123 -14.22 19.87 -3.20
N ILE A 124 -13.39 20.27 -4.16
CA ILE A 124 -12.10 20.94 -3.84
C ILE A 124 -12.36 22.25 -3.08
N LYS A 125 -13.33 23.07 -3.50
CA LYS A 125 -13.67 24.31 -2.77
C LYS A 125 -14.18 24.02 -1.36
N GLU A 126 -14.91 22.94 -1.16
CA GLU A 126 -15.35 22.53 0.17
C GLU A 126 -14.17 22.04 1.03
N LEU A 127 -13.22 21.29 0.46
CA LEU A 127 -11.99 20.90 1.16
C LEU A 127 -11.14 22.12 1.55
N GLU A 128 -11.05 23.13 0.67
CA GLU A 128 -10.38 24.40 1.01
C GLU A 128 -11.03 25.06 2.23
N ARG A 129 -12.37 25.08 2.27
CA ARG A 129 -13.14 25.64 3.39
C ARG A 129 -12.89 24.87 4.71
N ILE A 130 -12.89 23.52 4.64
CA ILE A 130 -12.70 22.65 5.81
C ILE A 130 -11.28 22.72 6.35
N THR A 131 -10.27 22.75 5.47
CA THR A 131 -8.86 22.69 5.85
C THR A 131 -8.24 24.08 6.09
N GLY A 132 -8.89 25.16 5.62
CA GLY A 132 -8.31 26.49 5.61
C GLY A 132 -7.11 26.64 4.65
N LYS A 133 -6.84 25.62 3.81
CA LYS A 133 -5.76 25.60 2.80
C LYS A 133 -6.36 25.83 1.41
N THR A 134 -5.56 26.30 0.45
CA THR A 134 -6.03 26.60 -0.91
C THR A 134 -5.31 25.75 -1.95
N PHE A 135 -6.06 25.09 -2.84
CA PHE A 135 -5.50 24.25 -3.88
C PHE A 135 -4.81 25.10 -4.96
N GLY A 136 -3.48 24.99 -5.02
CA GLY A 136 -2.64 25.76 -5.94
C GLY A 136 -2.11 27.10 -5.40
N ASP A 137 -2.35 27.46 -4.14
CA ASP A 137 -1.72 28.64 -3.51
C ASP A 137 -0.35 28.27 -2.91
N PRO A 138 0.76 28.87 -3.35
CA PRO A 138 2.09 28.59 -2.81
C PRO A 138 2.24 28.90 -1.33
N ARG A 139 1.49 29.87 -0.80
CA ARG A 139 1.60 30.32 0.60
C ARG A 139 0.95 29.38 1.59
N ASN A 140 -0.17 28.76 1.21
CA ASN A 140 -0.91 27.83 2.06
C ASN A 140 -1.56 26.70 1.24
N PRO A 141 -0.75 25.84 0.60
CA PRO A 141 -1.26 24.86 -0.36
C PRO A 141 -2.08 23.77 0.31
N LEU A 142 -3.22 23.47 -0.29
CA LEU A 142 -3.90 22.19 -0.12
C LEU A 142 -3.21 21.18 -1.04
N LEU A 143 -2.56 20.17 -0.48
CA LEU A 143 -2.05 19.03 -1.25
C LEU A 143 -2.97 17.83 -1.04
N LEU A 144 -3.09 16.98 -2.05
CA LEU A 144 -4.04 15.87 -2.06
C LEU A 144 -3.32 14.53 -2.26
N SER A 145 -3.87 13.49 -1.65
CA SER A 145 -3.61 12.10 -2.03
C SER A 145 -4.76 11.61 -2.91
N VAL A 146 -4.44 10.91 -3.99
CA VAL A 146 -5.41 10.26 -4.89
C VAL A 146 -5.14 8.77 -4.85
N ARG A 147 -6.08 8.00 -4.29
CA ARG A 147 -5.93 6.59 -4.00
C ARG A 147 -7.05 5.77 -4.61
N SER A 148 -6.78 4.53 -4.96
CA SER A 148 -7.82 3.57 -5.34
C SER A 148 -8.65 3.12 -4.13
N GLY A 149 -9.91 2.81 -4.38
CA GLY A 149 -10.86 2.29 -3.41
C GLY A 149 -11.69 1.16 -3.99
N ALA A 150 -11.13 -0.03 -4.14
CA ALA A 150 -11.87 -1.20 -4.57
C ALA A 150 -12.68 -1.82 -3.42
N THR A 151 -13.72 -2.58 -3.74
CA THR A 151 -14.53 -3.32 -2.76
C THR A 151 -13.71 -4.38 -2.04
N ILE A 152 -12.75 -4.98 -2.73
CA ILE A 152 -11.79 -5.93 -2.18
C ILE A 152 -10.40 -5.31 -2.21
N SER A 153 -9.62 -5.55 -1.17
CA SER A 153 -8.23 -5.06 -1.08
C SER A 153 -7.37 -5.72 -2.17
N LEU A 154 -6.69 -4.90 -2.96
CA LEU A 154 -5.71 -5.29 -3.98
C LEU A 154 -4.35 -4.69 -3.61
N PRO A 155 -3.63 -5.27 -2.62
CA PRO A 155 -2.43 -4.65 -2.07
C PRO A 155 -1.35 -4.50 -3.13
N GLY A 156 -0.84 -3.29 -3.30
CA GLY A 156 0.22 -3.01 -4.27
C GLY A 156 -0.16 -3.06 -5.74
N MET A 157 -1.39 -3.53 -6.09
CA MET A 157 -1.83 -3.64 -7.48
C MET A 157 -2.35 -2.34 -8.06
N MET A 158 -2.78 -1.43 -7.19
CA MET A 158 -3.46 -0.21 -7.57
C MET A 158 -2.61 1.01 -7.24
N CYS A 159 -2.65 1.98 -8.11
CA CYS A 159 -1.87 3.18 -7.96
C CYS A 159 -2.37 4.11 -6.82
N SER A 160 -1.41 4.79 -6.21
CA SER A 160 -1.65 5.89 -5.27
C SER A 160 -0.73 7.04 -5.63
N ILE A 161 -1.29 8.22 -5.85
CA ILE A 161 -0.52 9.42 -6.19
C ILE A 161 -0.64 10.40 -5.03
N LEU A 162 0.49 10.67 -4.40
CA LEU A 162 0.59 11.57 -3.25
C LEU A 162 1.05 12.96 -3.68
N ASN A 163 0.72 13.96 -2.86
CA ASN A 163 1.14 15.34 -3.06
C ASN A 163 0.62 15.97 -4.36
N VAL A 164 -0.53 15.52 -4.86
CA VAL A 164 -1.19 16.12 -6.02
C VAL A 164 -1.54 17.59 -5.71
N GLY A 165 -1.22 18.46 -6.64
CA GLY A 165 -1.34 19.91 -6.47
C GLY A 165 0.00 20.59 -6.20
N ILE A 166 1.11 19.83 -6.06
CA ILE A 166 2.44 20.39 -5.85
C ILE A 166 3.11 20.71 -7.20
N SER A 167 3.81 21.85 -7.25
CA SER A 167 4.73 22.24 -8.31
C SER A 167 5.99 22.80 -7.69
N GLU A 168 7.01 23.10 -8.47
CA GLU A 168 8.23 23.75 -7.95
C GLU A 168 7.91 25.05 -7.21
N ASN A 169 7.09 25.91 -7.80
CA ASN A 169 6.65 27.17 -7.17
C ASN A 169 5.88 26.94 -5.86
N ILE A 170 5.04 25.91 -5.80
CA ILE A 170 4.29 25.56 -4.58
C ILE A 170 5.22 24.98 -3.53
N ALA A 171 6.17 24.12 -3.91
CA ALA A 171 7.18 23.60 -2.98
C ALA A 171 8.06 24.73 -2.42
N GLU A 172 8.45 25.68 -3.26
CA GLU A 172 9.22 26.85 -2.85
C GLU A 172 8.46 27.75 -1.86
N GLY A 173 7.17 28.03 -2.13
CA GLY A 173 6.32 28.79 -1.22
C GLY A 173 6.04 28.05 0.09
N LEU A 174 5.78 26.76 0.04
CA LEU A 174 5.56 25.93 1.22
C LEU A 174 6.83 25.84 2.08
N ALA A 175 8.01 25.79 1.48
CA ALA A 175 9.30 25.74 2.16
C ALA A 175 9.64 27.04 2.94
N GLN A 176 8.87 28.13 2.76
CA GLN A 176 9.02 29.34 3.58
C GLN A 176 8.38 29.21 4.97
N LYS A 177 7.53 28.18 5.16
CA LYS A 177 6.92 27.93 6.47
C LYS A 177 7.89 27.20 7.40
N GLU A 178 7.83 27.56 8.68
CA GLU A 178 8.51 26.81 9.73
C GLU A 178 8.12 25.33 9.67
N ASP A 179 9.07 24.44 9.89
CA ASP A 179 8.95 22.97 9.81
C ASP A 179 8.70 22.38 8.40
N TYR A 180 8.37 23.17 7.40
CA TYR A 180 8.07 22.65 6.06
C TYR A 180 9.27 22.70 5.09
N GLN A 181 10.39 23.30 5.45
CA GLN A 181 11.52 23.50 4.55
C GLN A 181 11.99 22.22 3.87
N TRP A 182 12.14 21.16 4.65
CA TRP A 182 12.54 19.85 4.14
C TRP A 182 11.36 19.09 3.52
N ALA A 183 10.23 19.06 4.21
CA ALA A 183 9.03 18.31 3.82
C ALA A 183 8.46 18.76 2.47
N ALA A 184 8.52 20.05 2.16
CA ALA A 184 8.05 20.60 0.89
C ALA A 184 8.82 19.99 -0.30
N TRP A 185 10.14 19.95 -0.21
CA TRP A 185 10.98 19.41 -1.28
C TRP A 185 10.94 17.88 -1.35
N ASP A 186 10.82 17.16 -0.21
CA ASP A 186 10.59 15.71 -0.24
C ASP A 186 9.22 15.38 -0.86
N SER A 187 8.19 16.18 -0.58
CA SER A 187 6.87 16.02 -1.19
C SER A 187 6.90 16.25 -2.70
N TYR A 188 7.62 17.27 -3.16
CA TYR A 188 7.80 17.50 -4.61
C TYR A 188 8.60 16.37 -5.28
N ARG A 189 9.69 15.94 -4.66
CA ARG A 189 10.48 14.79 -5.13
C ARG A 189 9.63 13.53 -5.27
N ARG A 190 8.78 13.22 -4.25
CA ARG A 190 7.87 12.07 -4.26
C ARG A 190 6.86 12.16 -5.38
N PHE A 191 6.23 13.31 -5.52
CA PHE A 191 5.30 13.56 -6.63
C PHE A 191 5.96 13.32 -7.98
N LEU A 192 7.15 13.89 -8.21
CA LEU A 192 7.91 13.73 -9.44
C LEU A 192 8.24 12.26 -9.74
N GLN A 193 8.71 11.52 -8.73
CA GLN A 193 9.02 10.10 -8.88
C GLN A 193 7.79 9.29 -9.26
N THR A 194 6.70 9.43 -8.49
CA THR A 194 5.45 8.70 -8.75
C THR A 194 4.88 9.07 -10.13
N TRP A 195 4.81 10.37 -10.44
CA TRP A 195 4.34 10.86 -11.74
C TRP A 195 5.10 10.26 -12.92
N ALA A 196 6.42 10.23 -12.81
CA ALA A 196 7.29 9.72 -13.87
C ALA A 196 7.19 8.19 -14.04
N MET A 197 7.08 7.45 -12.94
CA MET A 197 6.88 6.00 -12.98
C MET A 197 5.57 5.63 -13.69
N PHE A 198 4.49 6.39 -13.49
CA PHE A 198 3.25 6.20 -14.25
C PHE A 198 3.40 6.48 -15.74
N GLN A 199 4.35 7.31 -16.13
CA GLN A 199 4.69 7.56 -17.53
C GLN A 199 5.73 6.57 -18.08
N GLY A 200 6.04 5.49 -17.34
CA GLY A 200 6.93 4.41 -17.77
C GLY A 200 8.41 4.63 -17.51
N ILE A 201 8.80 5.60 -16.66
CA ILE A 201 10.21 5.71 -16.22
C ILE A 201 10.50 4.64 -15.15
N ASP A 202 11.58 3.89 -15.37
CA ASP A 202 12.07 2.90 -14.41
C ASP A 202 12.50 3.56 -13.09
N ARG A 203 12.07 3.00 -11.98
CA ARG A 203 12.42 3.40 -10.61
C ARG A 203 13.93 3.46 -10.38
N ASN A 204 14.69 2.55 -10.96
CA ASN A 204 16.15 2.47 -10.80
C ASN A 204 16.88 3.79 -11.11
N ILE A 205 16.32 4.60 -12.01
CA ILE A 205 16.87 5.91 -12.35
C ILE A 205 16.88 6.85 -11.13
N PHE A 206 15.79 6.86 -10.39
CA PHE A 206 15.64 7.67 -9.18
C PHE A 206 16.47 7.12 -8.02
N ASP A 207 16.57 5.81 -7.91
CA ASP A 207 17.38 5.14 -6.89
C ASP A 207 18.89 5.41 -7.10
N GLU A 208 19.36 5.44 -8.35
CA GLU A 208 20.73 5.82 -8.70
C GLU A 208 21.02 7.30 -8.35
N ILE A 209 20.11 8.21 -8.67
CA ILE A 209 20.23 9.63 -8.30
C ILE A 209 20.29 9.76 -6.78
N MET A 210 19.37 9.12 -6.05
CA MET A 210 19.34 9.11 -4.58
C MET A 210 20.67 8.59 -4.00
N LYS A 211 21.18 7.48 -4.54
CA LYS A 211 22.45 6.87 -4.12
C LYS A 211 23.62 7.80 -4.36
N SER A 212 23.66 8.48 -5.50
CA SER A 212 24.73 9.45 -5.82
C SER A 212 24.74 10.63 -4.85
N TYR A 213 23.55 11.14 -4.46
CA TYR A 213 23.41 12.21 -3.49
C TYR A 213 23.82 11.77 -2.08
N LYS A 214 23.39 10.57 -1.65
CA LYS A 214 23.83 10.00 -0.37
C LYS A 214 25.35 9.88 -0.29
N SER A 215 25.99 9.41 -1.35
CA SER A 215 27.46 9.32 -1.44
C SER A 215 28.12 10.70 -1.43
N ARG A 216 27.59 11.66 -2.19
CA ARG A 216 28.12 13.03 -2.28
C ARG A 216 28.15 13.74 -0.93
N TYR A 217 27.09 13.57 -0.12
CA TYR A 217 26.94 14.26 1.16
C TYR A 217 27.29 13.37 2.37
N ALA A 218 27.82 12.16 2.13
CA ALA A 218 28.20 11.18 3.16
C ALA A 218 27.07 10.89 4.16
N VAL A 219 25.83 10.77 3.68
CA VAL A 219 24.65 10.46 4.50
C VAL A 219 24.13 9.05 4.21
N ALA A 220 23.75 8.32 5.25
CA ALA A 220 23.21 6.97 5.11
C ALA A 220 21.69 6.99 4.86
N LYS A 221 20.97 7.87 5.53
CA LYS A 221 19.50 7.92 5.51
C LYS A 221 19.01 9.25 4.90
N LYS A 222 17.89 9.20 4.18
CA LYS A 222 17.30 10.34 3.45
C LYS A 222 17.01 11.55 4.36
N PHE A 223 16.52 11.33 5.56
CA PHE A 223 16.18 12.41 6.49
C PHE A 223 17.41 13.18 7.05
N GLN A 224 18.62 12.70 6.76
CA GLN A 224 19.88 13.40 7.11
C GLN A 224 20.25 14.51 6.13
N PHE A 225 19.61 14.56 4.96
CA PHE A 225 19.75 15.69 4.06
C PHE A 225 19.21 16.97 4.72
N ASN A 226 19.91 18.07 4.56
CA ASN A 226 19.35 19.37 4.90
C ASN A 226 18.33 19.83 3.84
N PRO A 227 17.52 20.87 4.11
CA PRO A 227 16.48 21.34 3.17
C PRO A 227 17.01 21.69 1.78
N GLU A 228 18.20 22.35 1.69
CA GLU A 228 18.80 22.71 0.41
C GLU A 228 19.27 21.49 -0.38
N GLN A 229 19.85 20.50 0.27
CA GLN A 229 20.22 19.21 -0.37
C GLN A 229 18.99 18.47 -0.87
N MET A 230 17.89 18.50 -0.13
CA MET A 230 16.63 17.90 -0.57
C MET A 230 16.03 18.64 -1.77
N LYS A 231 16.12 19.98 -1.81
CA LYS A 231 15.77 20.80 -2.97
C LYS A 231 16.55 20.38 -4.20
N GLN A 232 17.87 20.31 -4.09
CA GLN A 232 18.75 19.91 -5.20
C GLN A 232 18.44 18.51 -5.70
N LEU A 233 18.16 17.57 -4.79
CA LEU A 233 17.76 16.20 -5.15
C LEU A 233 16.42 16.20 -5.92
N ALA A 234 15.43 16.95 -5.47
CA ALA A 234 14.12 17.06 -6.16
C ALA A 234 14.28 17.66 -7.56
N LEU A 235 15.11 18.69 -7.71
CA LEU A 235 15.40 19.31 -9.01
C LEU A 235 16.16 18.37 -9.95
N SER A 236 17.05 17.51 -9.42
CA SER A 236 17.71 16.48 -10.23
C SER A 236 16.74 15.41 -10.72
N TYR A 237 15.70 15.07 -9.93
CA TYR A 237 14.61 14.20 -10.40
C TYR A 237 13.83 14.86 -11.54
N LYS A 238 13.47 16.15 -11.38
CA LYS A 238 12.80 16.94 -12.43
C LYS A 238 13.61 16.94 -13.72
N GLU A 239 14.91 17.22 -13.64
CA GLU A 239 15.80 17.24 -14.79
C GLU A 239 15.87 15.87 -15.50
N ALA A 240 15.97 14.78 -14.75
CA ALA A 240 15.98 13.42 -15.28
C ALA A 240 14.70 13.05 -16.03
N ILE A 241 13.55 13.54 -15.56
CA ILE A 241 12.23 13.35 -16.19
C ILE A 241 12.14 14.13 -17.49
N VAL A 242 12.50 15.42 -17.45
CA VAL A 242 12.42 16.32 -18.61
C VAL A 242 13.37 15.87 -19.73
N LYS A 243 14.58 15.41 -19.39
CA LYS A 243 15.54 14.83 -20.36
C LYS A 243 14.99 13.61 -21.10
N ARG A 244 14.01 12.91 -20.53
CA ARG A 244 13.34 11.76 -21.16
C ARG A 244 12.06 12.14 -21.93
N GLY A 245 11.80 13.44 -22.09
CA GLY A 245 10.68 13.96 -22.87
C GLY A 245 9.33 13.91 -22.16
N ILE A 246 9.30 13.57 -20.85
CA ILE A 246 8.06 13.55 -20.11
C ILE A 246 7.71 14.95 -19.62
N ARG A 247 6.46 15.33 -19.89
CA ARG A 247 5.91 16.62 -19.44
C ARG A 247 5.44 16.52 -17.99
N ILE A 248 5.95 17.40 -17.14
CA ILE A 248 5.45 17.62 -15.78
C ILE A 248 4.36 18.69 -15.84
N LEU A 249 3.22 18.41 -15.24
CA LEU A 249 2.10 19.35 -15.19
C LEU A 249 2.27 20.26 -13.96
N ASP A 250 2.30 21.58 -14.18
CA ASP A 250 2.38 22.57 -13.09
C ASP A 250 1.00 23.04 -12.60
N ASN A 251 -0.06 22.85 -13.42
CA ASN A 251 -1.41 23.21 -13.04
C ASN A 251 -2.03 22.16 -12.11
N PRO A 252 -2.40 22.50 -10.87
CA PRO A 252 -2.90 21.55 -9.87
C PRO A 252 -4.17 20.80 -10.32
N TYR A 253 -5.10 21.47 -10.99
CA TYR A 253 -6.31 20.85 -11.47
C TYR A 253 -6.07 19.86 -12.63
N GLN A 254 -5.07 20.14 -13.48
CA GLN A 254 -4.64 19.18 -14.50
C GLN A 254 -3.97 17.98 -13.86
N GLN A 255 -3.10 18.18 -12.84
CA GLN A 255 -2.52 17.08 -12.07
C GLN A 255 -3.59 16.20 -11.45
N LEU A 256 -4.58 16.80 -10.77
CA LEU A 256 -5.68 16.06 -10.14
C LEU A 256 -6.50 15.27 -11.18
N GLN A 257 -6.81 15.88 -12.32
CA GLN A 257 -7.54 15.20 -13.39
C GLN A 257 -6.76 13.97 -13.89
N HIS A 258 -5.45 14.11 -14.16
CA HIS A 258 -4.61 13.00 -14.61
C HIS A 258 -4.49 11.93 -13.52
N ALA A 259 -4.24 12.31 -12.27
CA ALA A 259 -4.16 11.38 -11.16
C ALA A 259 -5.44 10.52 -11.00
N ILE A 260 -6.62 11.13 -11.17
CA ILE A 260 -7.89 10.39 -11.14
C ILE A 260 -7.97 9.38 -12.29
N LEU A 261 -7.60 9.79 -13.50
CA LEU A 261 -7.63 8.92 -14.68
C LEU A 261 -6.61 7.78 -14.57
N ASP A 262 -5.41 8.06 -14.06
CA ASP A 262 -4.35 7.07 -13.85
C ASP A 262 -4.76 6.02 -12.81
N VAL A 263 -5.43 6.44 -11.72
CA VAL A 263 -5.99 5.50 -10.72
C VAL A 263 -7.04 4.61 -11.38
N PHE A 264 -7.95 5.14 -12.18
CA PHE A 264 -8.91 4.31 -12.91
C PHE A 264 -8.22 3.35 -13.89
N ALA A 265 -7.23 3.84 -14.65
CA ALA A 265 -6.49 3.03 -15.61
C ALA A 265 -5.69 1.89 -14.93
N SER A 266 -5.20 2.11 -13.71
CA SER A 266 -4.43 1.11 -12.96
C SER A 266 -5.22 -0.17 -12.65
N TRP A 267 -6.56 -0.12 -12.60
CA TRP A 267 -7.41 -1.29 -12.50
C TRP A 267 -7.17 -2.28 -13.65
N ASN A 268 -6.91 -1.77 -14.83
CA ASN A 268 -6.68 -2.55 -16.05
C ASN A 268 -5.20 -2.84 -16.33
N SER A 269 -4.29 -2.54 -15.39
CA SER A 269 -2.88 -2.94 -15.51
C SER A 269 -2.75 -4.45 -15.57
N GLU A 270 -1.69 -4.94 -16.20
CA GLU A 270 -1.42 -6.37 -16.34
C GLU A 270 -1.31 -7.06 -14.98
N GLN A 271 -0.59 -6.45 -14.04
CA GLN A 271 -0.42 -6.96 -12.67
C GLN A 271 -1.76 -7.06 -11.93
N ALA A 272 -2.60 -6.02 -12.04
CA ALA A 272 -3.91 -6.01 -11.39
C ALA A 272 -4.84 -7.09 -11.98
N ARG A 273 -4.79 -7.32 -13.30
CA ARG A 273 -5.54 -8.39 -13.97
C ARG A 273 -5.08 -9.76 -13.52
N ILE A 274 -3.77 -10.04 -13.54
CA ILE A 274 -3.20 -11.33 -13.10
C ILE A 274 -3.64 -11.61 -11.66
N TYR A 275 -3.51 -10.64 -10.76
CA TYR A 275 -3.91 -10.78 -9.36
C TYR A 275 -5.41 -11.09 -9.23
N ARG A 276 -6.28 -10.35 -9.92
CA ARG A 276 -7.73 -10.59 -9.89
C ARG A 276 -8.08 -11.99 -10.40
N HIS A 277 -7.47 -12.44 -11.51
CA HIS A 277 -7.67 -13.78 -12.03
C HIS A 277 -7.30 -14.87 -11.01
N GLN A 278 -6.18 -14.71 -10.31
CA GLN A 278 -5.76 -15.68 -9.28
C GLN A 278 -6.66 -15.67 -8.05
N MET A 279 -7.18 -14.51 -7.69
CA MET A 279 -8.11 -14.36 -6.58
C MET A 279 -9.57 -14.61 -6.98
N HIS A 280 -9.82 -15.05 -8.22
CA HIS A 280 -11.15 -15.26 -8.80
C HIS A 280 -12.09 -14.05 -8.69
N LEU A 281 -11.51 -12.84 -8.85
CA LEU A 281 -12.25 -11.58 -8.82
C LEU A 281 -12.65 -11.14 -10.23
N SER A 282 -13.83 -10.54 -10.37
CA SER A 282 -14.29 -10.02 -11.66
C SER A 282 -13.56 -8.76 -12.09
N ASP A 283 -13.23 -8.67 -13.37
CA ASP A 283 -12.69 -7.46 -13.99
C ASP A 283 -13.70 -6.31 -14.03
N GLU A 284 -15.00 -6.61 -14.00
CA GLU A 284 -16.09 -5.64 -14.10
C GLU A 284 -16.39 -4.86 -12.81
N TRP A 285 -15.79 -5.25 -11.68
CA TRP A 285 -16.09 -4.58 -10.42
C TRP A 285 -15.61 -3.13 -10.35
N GLY A 286 -14.46 -2.86 -10.95
CA GLY A 286 -13.88 -1.53 -10.99
C GLY A 286 -13.34 -1.04 -9.65
N THR A 287 -12.93 0.21 -9.64
CA THR A 287 -12.43 0.89 -8.45
C THR A 287 -13.08 2.26 -8.29
N ALA A 288 -13.28 2.69 -7.06
CA ALA A 288 -13.51 4.09 -6.74
C ALA A 288 -12.16 4.84 -6.65
N VAL A 289 -12.20 6.16 -6.66
CA VAL A 289 -11.05 7.04 -6.43
C VAL A 289 -11.28 7.88 -5.19
N ILE A 290 -10.41 7.76 -4.19
CA ILE A 290 -10.46 8.53 -2.94
C ILE A 290 -9.49 9.71 -3.09
N VAL A 291 -10.02 10.93 -3.02
CA VAL A 291 -9.25 12.18 -3.03
C VAL A 291 -9.30 12.76 -1.63
N GLN A 292 -8.15 12.87 -0.96
CA GLN A 292 -8.08 13.20 0.46
C GLN A 292 -6.98 14.23 0.72
N ALA A 293 -7.21 15.14 1.67
CA ALA A 293 -6.19 16.10 2.08
C ALA A 293 -4.95 15.38 2.64
N MET A 294 -3.76 15.84 2.24
CA MET A 294 -2.50 15.32 2.78
C MET A 294 -2.30 15.74 4.23
N VAL A 295 -1.77 14.82 5.01
CA VAL A 295 -1.18 15.02 6.34
C VAL A 295 0.29 14.61 6.30
N PHE A 296 1.13 15.24 7.10
CA PHE A 296 2.58 15.18 6.92
C PHE A 296 3.27 14.55 8.14
N GLY A 297 3.71 13.30 8.01
CA GLY A 297 4.55 12.62 9.00
C GLY A 297 6.03 12.97 8.90
N ASN A 298 6.41 13.84 7.96
CA ASN A 298 7.79 14.21 7.65
C ASN A 298 8.12 15.69 7.89
N LEU A 299 7.37 16.36 8.77
CA LEU A 299 7.62 17.78 9.07
C LEU A 299 8.91 17.97 9.88
N ASN A 300 9.01 17.29 11.01
CA ASN A 300 10.12 17.39 11.95
C ASN A 300 10.20 16.11 12.81
N GLU A 301 11.08 16.10 13.83
CA GLU A 301 11.28 14.97 14.74
C GLU A 301 10.08 14.66 15.67
N HIS A 302 9.06 15.52 15.70
CA HIS A 302 7.81 15.33 16.45
C HIS A 302 6.67 14.84 15.58
N SER A 303 6.91 14.59 14.31
CA SER A 303 5.96 14.04 13.36
C SER A 303 6.39 12.65 12.90
N GLY A 304 5.44 11.83 12.46
CA GLY A 304 5.75 10.47 12.02
C GLY A 304 4.56 9.75 11.43
N SER A 305 4.82 8.51 11.01
CA SER A 305 3.80 7.62 10.47
C SER A 305 4.03 6.20 10.96
N GLY A 306 3.00 5.36 10.90
CA GLY A 306 3.11 3.98 11.30
C GLY A 306 1.94 3.14 10.85
N VAL A 307 2.07 1.84 11.11
CA VAL A 307 1.01 0.85 10.97
C VAL A 307 0.96 0.04 12.25
N ILE A 308 -0.21 -0.10 12.83
CA ILE A 308 -0.44 -0.99 13.97
C ILE A 308 -1.39 -2.12 13.60
N PHE A 309 -1.16 -3.24 14.25
CA PHE A 309 -2.12 -4.32 14.42
C PHE A 309 -2.75 -4.21 15.81
N THR A 310 -4.04 -4.41 15.94
CA THR A 310 -4.71 -4.33 17.24
C THR A 310 -4.38 -5.47 18.18
N ARG A 311 -3.75 -6.54 17.65
CA ARG A 311 -3.15 -7.64 18.42
C ARG A 311 -1.81 -8.04 17.84
N ASP A 312 -1.04 -8.83 18.57
CA ASP A 312 0.15 -9.47 18.03
C ASP A 312 -0.24 -10.47 16.92
N PRO A 313 0.22 -10.29 15.66
CA PRO A 313 -0.10 -11.22 14.57
C PRO A 313 0.36 -12.66 14.80
N LYS A 314 1.34 -12.87 15.69
CA LYS A 314 1.90 -14.17 16.07
C LYS A 314 1.34 -14.71 17.37
N GLY A 315 0.63 -13.88 18.13
CA GLY A 315 0.07 -14.23 19.42
C GLY A 315 -1.23 -15.02 19.33
N ALA A 316 -1.45 -15.93 20.25
CA ALA A 316 -2.71 -16.68 20.38
C ALA A 316 -3.83 -15.88 21.06
N SER A 317 -3.49 -14.82 21.84
CA SER A 317 -4.49 -14.01 22.54
C SER A 317 -5.35 -13.21 21.55
N GLN A 318 -6.64 -13.17 21.84
CA GLN A 318 -7.59 -12.33 21.12
C GLN A 318 -7.72 -10.93 21.73
N ASP A 319 -7.05 -10.66 22.84
CA ASP A 319 -7.08 -9.37 23.51
C ASP A 319 -6.36 -8.30 22.68
N VAL A 320 -6.82 -7.05 22.83
CA VAL A 320 -6.14 -5.90 22.22
C VAL A 320 -4.78 -5.72 22.87
N ALA A 321 -3.75 -5.82 22.03
CA ALA A 321 -2.36 -5.57 22.41
C ALA A 321 -1.64 -5.03 21.15
N ILE A 322 -1.59 -3.70 21.01
CA ILE A 322 -1.09 -3.10 19.77
C ILE A 322 0.36 -3.47 19.49
N ASN A 323 0.60 -3.88 18.26
CA ASN A 323 1.87 -4.31 17.72
C ASN A 323 2.06 -3.68 16.34
N GLY A 324 3.26 -3.50 15.86
CA GLY A 324 3.50 -2.94 14.52
C GLY A 324 4.77 -2.12 14.44
N ASP A 325 4.78 -1.21 13.47
CA ASP A 325 5.96 -0.44 13.12
C ASP A 325 5.64 1.05 12.97
N PHE A 326 6.57 1.91 13.39
CA PHE A 326 6.49 3.34 13.13
C PHE A 326 7.86 3.92 12.79
N ILE A 327 7.86 5.12 12.25
CA ILE A 327 9.05 5.94 12.05
C ILE A 327 8.68 7.43 12.13
N PHE A 328 9.57 8.26 12.66
CA PHE A 328 9.42 9.71 12.70
C PHE A 328 10.15 10.39 11.54
N CYS A 329 9.81 11.61 11.19
CA CYS A 329 10.33 12.39 10.05
C CYS A 329 10.10 11.73 8.69
N VAL A 330 9.08 10.87 8.53
CA VAL A 330 8.86 10.09 7.30
C VAL A 330 7.38 9.97 6.99
N GLN A 331 7.03 9.98 5.71
CA GLN A 331 5.67 9.69 5.23
C GLN A 331 5.38 8.19 5.28
N GLY A 332 4.10 7.85 5.53
CA GLY A 332 3.64 6.47 5.67
C GLY A 332 3.95 5.56 4.47
N ASP A 333 4.03 6.13 3.28
CA ASP A 333 4.41 5.44 2.05
C ASP A 333 5.79 4.75 2.12
N ASP A 334 6.78 5.37 2.79
CA ASP A 334 8.10 4.76 2.99
C ASP A 334 8.06 3.53 3.94
N ILE A 335 7.09 3.48 4.86
CA ILE A 335 6.91 2.34 5.78
C ILE A 335 6.30 1.18 5.03
N VAL A 336 5.18 1.44 4.37
CA VAL A 336 4.43 0.42 3.62
C VAL A 336 5.27 -0.16 2.48
N SER A 337 6.11 0.65 1.84
CA SER A 337 7.04 0.17 0.81
C SER A 337 8.27 -0.57 1.36
N GLY A 338 8.49 -0.59 2.69
CA GLY A 338 9.63 -1.28 3.31
C GLY A 338 10.99 -0.62 3.06
N LEU A 339 11.02 0.63 2.60
CA LEU A 339 12.25 1.35 2.21
C LEU A 339 13.05 1.88 3.40
N VAL A 340 12.48 1.85 4.60
CA VAL A 340 13.07 2.42 5.81
C VAL A 340 13.14 1.39 6.93
N GLU A 341 14.15 1.52 7.76
CA GLU A 341 14.23 0.78 9.02
C GLU A 341 13.24 1.39 10.02
N THR A 342 12.37 0.57 10.57
CA THR A 342 11.27 0.97 11.44
C THR A 342 11.57 0.70 12.92
N PHE A 343 10.82 1.38 13.78
CA PHE A 343 10.84 1.20 15.24
C PHE A 343 9.58 0.46 15.70
N PRO A 344 9.66 -0.36 16.75
CA PRO A 344 8.52 -1.07 17.30
C PRO A 344 7.51 -0.12 17.96
N ILE A 345 6.25 -0.52 18.01
CA ILE A 345 5.18 0.26 18.63
C ILE A 345 5.28 0.24 20.16
N SER A 346 5.52 -0.93 20.77
CA SER A 346 5.57 -1.09 22.23
C SER A 346 6.93 -1.60 22.72
N GLU A 347 7.24 -1.34 24.00
CA GLU A 347 8.42 -1.90 24.68
C GLU A 347 8.34 -3.42 24.77
N LYS A 348 7.13 -3.96 25.01
CA LYS A 348 6.91 -5.41 25.01
C LYS A 348 7.32 -6.03 23.68
N GLN A 349 6.90 -5.43 22.56
CA GLN A 349 7.27 -5.86 21.21
C GLN A 349 8.78 -5.74 21.01
N ARG A 350 9.40 -4.61 21.38
CA ARG A 350 10.83 -4.36 21.23
C ARG A 350 11.67 -5.47 21.88
N ILE A 351 11.29 -5.87 23.09
CA ILE A 351 11.98 -6.90 23.86
C ILE A 351 11.75 -8.28 23.22
N ALA A 352 10.51 -8.61 22.87
CA ALA A 352 10.13 -9.90 22.28
C ALA A 352 10.82 -10.14 20.93
N GLU A 353 10.92 -9.11 20.11
CA GLU A 353 11.57 -9.17 18.78
C GLU A 353 13.10 -8.95 18.84
N LYS A 354 13.65 -8.69 20.02
CA LYS A 354 15.09 -8.41 20.23
C LYS A 354 15.59 -7.29 19.32
N ARG A 355 14.78 -6.23 19.13
CA ARG A 355 15.16 -5.07 18.32
C ARG A 355 16.35 -4.33 18.96
N GLU A 356 17.35 -4.00 18.15
CA GLU A 356 18.56 -3.26 18.62
C GLU A 356 18.23 -1.81 19.01
N SER A 357 17.17 -1.26 18.47
CA SER A 357 16.70 0.10 18.78
C SER A 357 16.31 0.21 20.26
N LEU A 358 16.71 1.32 20.90
CA LEU A 358 16.27 1.70 22.24
C LEU A 358 14.97 2.51 22.24
N ILE A 359 14.36 2.73 21.06
CA ILE A 359 13.18 3.59 20.86
C ILE A 359 11.99 2.71 20.47
N SER A 360 10.85 2.96 21.13
CA SER A 360 9.52 2.51 20.72
C SER A 360 8.59 3.73 20.60
N LEU A 361 7.41 3.56 19.95
CA LEU A 361 6.39 4.61 19.93
C LEU A 361 5.94 4.94 21.37
N GLU A 362 5.77 3.89 22.19
CA GLU A 362 5.38 4.00 23.60
C GLU A 362 6.30 4.92 24.38
N THR A 363 7.62 4.80 24.20
CA THR A 363 8.61 5.60 24.94
C THR A 363 8.83 7.00 24.35
N LYS A 364 8.83 7.12 23.02
CA LYS A 364 9.14 8.38 22.35
C LYS A 364 7.92 9.30 22.22
N PHE A 365 6.74 8.73 21.97
CA PHE A 365 5.49 9.46 21.73
C PHE A 365 4.33 8.87 22.54
N PRO A 366 4.38 8.90 23.87
CA PRO A 366 3.42 8.22 24.74
C PRO A 366 1.97 8.69 24.53
N GLU A 367 1.74 9.95 24.19
CA GLU A 367 0.38 10.46 23.93
C GLU A 367 -0.22 9.85 22.66
N ILE A 368 0.60 9.70 21.61
CA ILE A 368 0.18 9.02 20.37
C ILE A 368 -0.07 7.54 20.63
N TYR A 369 0.83 6.87 21.35
CA TYR A 369 0.69 5.46 21.72
C TYR A 369 -0.62 5.19 22.47
N ASN A 370 -0.86 5.95 23.53
CA ASN A 370 -2.08 5.79 24.35
C ASN A 370 -3.36 6.05 23.55
N GLU A 371 -3.35 7.02 22.63
CA GLU A 371 -4.49 7.28 21.77
C GLU A 371 -4.73 6.15 20.77
N LEU A 372 -3.67 5.53 20.23
CA LEU A 372 -3.78 4.35 19.37
C LEU A 372 -4.33 3.12 20.12
N VAL A 373 -3.91 2.91 21.38
CA VAL A 373 -4.49 1.87 22.25
C VAL A 373 -5.99 2.12 22.42
N ARG A 374 -6.39 3.34 22.80
CA ARG A 374 -7.78 3.73 22.95
C ARG A 374 -8.60 3.48 21.67
N ILE A 375 -8.04 3.81 20.50
CA ILE A 375 -8.69 3.58 19.20
C ILE A 375 -8.86 2.08 18.93
N ALA A 376 -7.82 1.28 19.21
CA ALA A 376 -7.88 -0.18 19.04
C ALA A 376 -8.96 -0.81 19.93
N GLU A 377 -9.01 -0.41 21.19
CA GLU A 377 -10.03 -0.86 22.15
C GLU A 377 -11.45 -0.44 21.72
N LEU A 378 -11.62 0.81 21.30
CA LEU A 378 -12.88 1.33 20.76
C LEU A 378 -13.37 0.48 19.59
N LEU A 379 -12.52 0.21 18.61
CA LEU A 379 -12.93 -0.54 17.42
C LEU A 379 -13.27 -1.99 17.75
N VAL A 380 -12.44 -2.67 18.51
CA VAL A 380 -12.61 -4.11 18.79
C VAL A 380 -13.69 -4.34 19.85
N TYR A 381 -13.60 -3.69 21.00
CA TYR A 381 -14.47 -4.00 22.14
C TYR A 381 -15.81 -3.26 22.11
N GLU A 382 -15.81 -1.98 21.70
CA GLU A 382 -17.06 -1.20 21.73
C GLU A 382 -17.83 -1.26 20.41
N LYS A 383 -17.13 -1.31 19.25
CA LYS A 383 -17.76 -1.33 17.94
C LYS A 383 -17.89 -2.73 17.34
N GLY A 384 -17.27 -3.74 17.98
CA GLY A 384 -17.37 -5.14 17.56
C GLY A 384 -16.65 -5.46 16.25
N PHE A 385 -15.64 -4.68 15.90
CA PHE A 385 -14.81 -4.97 14.73
C PHE A 385 -13.95 -6.21 15.01
N ASN A 386 -13.63 -6.96 13.95
CA ASN A 386 -12.53 -7.92 14.01
C ASN A 386 -11.23 -7.20 14.38
N GLN A 387 -10.18 -7.97 14.66
CA GLN A 387 -8.85 -7.40 14.85
C GLN A 387 -8.42 -6.62 13.60
N GLN A 388 -7.88 -5.42 13.80
CA GLN A 388 -7.62 -4.44 12.74
C GLN A 388 -6.15 -4.21 12.50
N GLU A 389 -5.80 -3.95 11.24
CA GLU A 389 -4.60 -3.25 10.82
C GLU A 389 -4.96 -1.78 10.58
N ILE A 390 -4.23 -0.86 11.22
CA ILE A 390 -4.51 0.59 11.20
C ILE A 390 -3.29 1.35 10.73
N GLU A 391 -3.43 2.07 9.61
CA GLU A 391 -2.43 3.02 9.12
C GLU A 391 -2.67 4.39 9.74
N PHE A 392 -1.63 5.02 10.29
CA PHE A 392 -1.72 6.32 10.94
C PHE A 392 -0.57 7.25 10.59
N THR A 393 -0.82 8.54 10.71
CA THR A 393 0.20 9.61 10.61
C THR A 393 -0.08 10.65 11.69
N PHE A 394 0.98 11.19 12.29
CA PHE A 394 0.87 12.30 13.22
C PHE A 394 1.78 13.46 12.81
N GLU A 395 1.23 14.68 12.79
CA GLU A 395 1.94 15.91 12.42
C GLU A 395 2.68 16.56 13.61
N ASN A 396 2.33 16.15 14.82
CA ASN A 396 2.99 16.55 16.06
C ASN A 396 2.80 15.47 17.13
N ALA A 397 3.53 15.56 18.24
CA ALA A 397 3.56 14.55 19.30
C ALA A 397 2.29 14.50 20.18
N THR A 398 1.23 15.24 19.86
CA THR A 398 -0.02 15.24 20.60
C THR A 398 -1.12 14.45 19.90
N LYS A 399 -2.10 13.93 20.66
CA LYS A 399 -3.24 13.21 20.08
C LYS A 399 -4.07 14.04 19.06
N ARG A 400 -4.00 15.39 19.12
CA ARG A 400 -4.66 16.25 18.13
C ARG A 400 -4.00 16.25 16.77
N GLY A 401 -2.72 15.88 16.72
CA GLY A 401 -1.98 15.72 15.47
C GLY A 401 -2.11 14.34 14.84
N LEU A 402 -2.76 13.38 15.51
CA LEU A 402 -2.91 12.01 15.02
C LEU A 402 -4.09 11.91 14.04
N TYR A 403 -3.85 11.26 12.90
CA TYR A 403 -4.84 10.97 11.87
C TYR A 403 -4.79 9.48 11.50
N ILE A 404 -5.98 8.87 11.37
CA ILE A 404 -6.11 7.52 10.84
C ILE A 404 -6.31 7.60 9.32
N LEU A 405 -5.43 6.92 8.57
CA LEU A 405 -5.43 6.95 7.11
C LEU A 405 -6.15 5.77 6.47
N GLN A 406 -6.20 4.65 7.18
CA GLN A 406 -6.86 3.43 6.75
C GLN A 406 -7.05 2.49 7.94
N THR A 407 -8.11 1.69 7.91
CA THR A 407 -8.25 0.48 8.73
C THR A 407 -8.78 -0.66 7.88
N ARG A 408 -8.37 -1.88 8.19
CA ARG A 408 -8.86 -3.11 7.57
C ARG A 408 -8.75 -4.28 8.54
N ASP A 409 -9.56 -5.30 8.32
CA ASP A 409 -9.48 -6.52 9.10
C ASP A 409 -8.09 -7.16 8.94
N MET A 410 -7.51 -7.60 10.04
CA MET A 410 -6.29 -8.40 10.03
C MET A 410 -6.59 -9.73 9.34
N VAL A 411 -5.68 -10.16 8.47
CA VAL A 411 -5.77 -11.49 7.87
C VAL A 411 -5.56 -12.53 8.98
N GLN A 412 -6.62 -13.24 9.34
CA GLN A 412 -6.51 -14.38 10.25
C GLN A 412 -5.92 -15.56 9.50
N ARG A 413 -4.92 -16.18 10.07
CA ARG A 413 -4.34 -17.41 9.53
C ARG A 413 -4.92 -18.59 10.28
N GLU A 414 -5.64 -19.42 9.57
CA GLU A 414 -5.91 -20.78 10.02
C GLU A 414 -4.65 -21.61 9.75
N THR A 415 -3.86 -21.89 10.78
CA THR A 415 -2.72 -22.79 10.67
C THR A 415 -2.96 -23.98 11.56
N ASP A 416 -3.47 -25.04 10.99
CA ASP A 416 -3.65 -26.31 11.70
C ASP A 416 -2.30 -26.96 12.09
N GLN A 417 -1.22 -26.64 11.41
CA GLN A 417 0.14 -27.11 11.74
C GLN A 417 1.20 -26.15 11.20
N VAL A 418 2.08 -25.66 12.08
CA VAL A 418 3.28 -24.92 11.67
C VAL A 418 4.37 -25.93 11.34
N ARG A 419 4.88 -25.91 10.10
CA ARG A 419 6.05 -26.70 9.71
C ARG A 419 7.31 -26.04 10.29
N THR A 420 8.16 -26.81 10.95
CA THR A 420 9.43 -26.35 11.50
C THR A 420 10.58 -27.18 10.95
N PHE A 421 11.82 -26.67 11.02
CA PHE A 421 12.99 -27.49 10.71
C PHE A 421 13.29 -28.47 11.82
N VAL A 422 13.70 -29.69 11.45
CA VAL A 422 14.21 -30.69 12.39
C VAL A 422 15.53 -30.18 12.97
N GLY A 423 15.57 -29.99 14.28
CA GLY A 423 16.75 -29.48 14.99
C GLY A 423 17.88 -30.49 14.96
N ASP A 424 18.95 -30.19 14.24
CA ASP A 424 20.20 -30.96 14.24
C ASP A 424 21.44 -30.04 14.26
N LYS A 425 22.62 -30.63 14.45
CA LYS A 425 23.90 -29.89 14.44
C LYS A 425 24.19 -29.20 13.09
N ASN A 426 23.64 -29.68 11.98
CA ASN A 426 23.83 -29.08 10.66
C ASN A 426 22.99 -27.81 10.54
N LEU A 427 21.77 -27.82 11.06
CA LEU A 427 20.91 -26.64 11.10
C LEU A 427 21.57 -25.52 11.90
N GLU A 428 22.12 -25.82 13.10
CA GLU A 428 22.80 -24.82 13.92
C GLU A 428 24.03 -24.20 13.22
N ARG A 429 24.85 -25.01 12.52
CA ARG A 429 26.04 -24.54 11.78
C ARG A 429 25.70 -23.73 10.51
N SER A 430 24.54 -23.98 9.93
CA SER A 430 24.08 -23.33 8.71
C SER A 430 23.36 -22.01 8.97
N PHE A 431 23.10 -21.68 10.24
CA PHE A 431 22.39 -20.47 10.63
C PHE A 431 23.09 -19.20 10.16
N LEU A 432 22.31 -18.31 9.52
CA LEU A 432 22.78 -17.03 9.00
C LEU A 432 22.32 -15.85 9.86
N GLY A 433 21.17 -15.98 10.50
CA GLY A 433 20.58 -14.93 11.33
C GLY A 433 19.06 -14.96 11.31
N ILE A 434 18.47 -13.89 11.86
CA ILE A 434 17.02 -13.76 12.02
C ILE A 434 16.56 -12.46 11.37
N GLY A 435 15.54 -12.54 10.52
CA GLY A 435 14.69 -11.45 10.05
C GLY A 435 13.35 -11.46 10.77
N ILE A 436 12.35 -10.85 10.17
CA ILE A 436 10.97 -10.86 10.66
C ILE A 436 10.20 -11.91 9.86
N GLY A 437 9.80 -13.00 10.50
CA GLY A 437 8.93 -14.01 9.90
C GLY A 437 7.51 -13.44 9.73
N VAL A 438 6.96 -13.51 8.54
CA VAL A 438 5.66 -12.88 8.23
C VAL A 438 4.61 -13.89 7.79
N SER A 439 4.99 -15.05 7.26
CA SER A 439 4.04 -16.06 6.80
C SER A 439 4.63 -17.44 6.63
N GLY A 440 3.81 -18.46 6.83
CA GLY A 440 4.17 -19.87 6.69
C GLY A 440 5.11 -20.34 7.78
N GLY A 441 5.60 -21.56 7.67
CA GLY A 441 6.63 -22.15 8.53
C GLY A 441 7.94 -22.31 7.78
N ALA A 442 8.59 -23.45 8.00
CA ALA A 442 9.84 -23.80 7.35
C ALA A 442 9.65 -24.07 5.85
N LEU A 443 10.54 -23.52 5.04
CA LEU A 443 10.66 -23.78 3.61
C LEU A 443 12.13 -23.91 3.21
N THR A 444 12.46 -24.97 2.48
CA THR A 444 13.76 -25.14 1.84
C THR A 444 13.58 -25.06 0.33
N GLY A 445 14.40 -24.24 -0.34
CA GLY A 445 14.30 -24.07 -1.79
C GLY A 445 15.56 -23.49 -2.43
N ARG A 446 15.53 -23.36 -3.76
CA ARG A 446 16.56 -22.70 -4.55
C ARG A 446 16.44 -21.19 -4.43
N ALA A 447 17.56 -20.51 -4.14
CA ALA A 447 17.64 -19.05 -4.20
C ALA A 447 17.50 -18.57 -5.65
N VAL A 448 16.62 -17.60 -5.90
CA VAL A 448 16.40 -16.98 -7.22
C VAL A 448 16.34 -15.47 -7.08
N TYR A 449 16.84 -14.75 -8.10
CA TYR A 449 16.96 -13.29 -8.11
C TYR A 449 16.21 -12.66 -9.30
N SER A 450 15.79 -13.47 -10.29
CA SER A 450 15.13 -12.98 -11.50
C SER A 450 14.04 -13.94 -11.96
N GLU A 451 13.12 -13.42 -12.77
CA GLU A 451 12.06 -14.20 -13.39
C GLU A 451 12.61 -15.31 -14.31
N LYS A 452 13.71 -15.01 -15.04
CA LYS A 452 14.40 -15.99 -15.88
C LYS A 452 14.95 -17.18 -15.08
N GLU A 453 15.46 -16.93 -13.87
CA GLU A 453 15.92 -18.01 -12.98
C GLU A 453 14.74 -18.85 -12.48
N ILE A 454 13.62 -18.20 -12.15
CA ILE A 454 12.39 -18.92 -11.76
C ILE A 454 11.93 -19.84 -12.87
N GLU A 455 11.80 -19.33 -14.10
CA GLU A 455 11.39 -20.12 -15.27
C GLU A 455 12.35 -21.29 -15.51
N HIS A 456 13.65 -21.02 -15.47
CA HIS A 456 14.68 -22.04 -15.65
C HIS A 456 14.59 -23.20 -14.63
N PHE A 457 14.41 -22.88 -13.34
CA PHE A 457 14.31 -23.92 -12.30
C PHE A 457 12.95 -24.63 -12.31
N ARG A 458 11.86 -23.93 -12.67
CA ARG A 458 10.55 -24.57 -12.85
C ARG A 458 10.54 -25.61 -13.98
N GLU A 459 11.28 -25.35 -15.06
CA GLU A 459 11.42 -26.32 -16.16
C GLU A 459 12.29 -27.52 -15.76
N LYS A 460 13.38 -27.30 -15.04
CA LYS A 460 14.34 -28.34 -14.68
C LYS A 460 13.96 -29.16 -13.44
N GLU A 461 13.43 -28.49 -12.43
CA GLU A 461 13.14 -29.06 -11.11
C GLU A 461 11.75 -28.58 -10.64
N PRO A 462 10.64 -28.98 -11.30
CA PRO A 462 9.31 -28.41 -11.05
C PRO A 462 8.82 -28.59 -9.61
N GLU A 463 9.27 -29.65 -8.92
CA GLU A 463 8.90 -29.96 -7.54
C GLU A 463 9.77 -29.21 -6.51
N THR A 464 10.85 -28.56 -6.92
CA THR A 464 11.76 -27.85 -6.01
C THR A 464 11.21 -26.47 -5.73
N ALA A 465 11.02 -26.12 -4.46
CA ALA A 465 10.58 -24.81 -4.07
C ALA A 465 11.62 -23.74 -4.45
N LEU A 466 11.14 -22.54 -4.79
CA LEU A 466 11.94 -21.39 -5.16
C LEU A 466 11.77 -20.26 -4.17
N ILE A 467 12.89 -19.73 -3.66
CA ILE A 467 12.91 -18.63 -2.69
C ILE A 467 13.49 -17.40 -3.39
N LEU A 468 12.60 -16.43 -3.63
CA LEU A 468 12.97 -15.14 -4.23
C LEU A 468 13.69 -14.28 -3.21
N ILE A 469 14.90 -13.82 -3.57
CA ILE A 469 15.72 -12.94 -2.72
C ILE A 469 15.73 -11.53 -3.32
N ARG A 470 15.34 -10.54 -2.50
CA ARG A 470 15.23 -9.13 -2.90
C ARG A 470 15.85 -8.19 -1.86
N PRO A 471 16.35 -7.01 -2.25
CA PRO A 471 16.71 -5.98 -1.27
C PRO A 471 15.49 -5.51 -0.48
N ASP A 472 14.40 -5.27 -1.15
CA ASP A 472 13.05 -4.95 -0.69
C ASP A 472 12.03 -5.43 -1.74
N THR A 473 10.74 -5.27 -1.49
CA THR A 473 9.71 -5.52 -2.51
C THR A 473 8.86 -4.28 -2.70
N VAL A 474 8.49 -4.05 -3.94
CA VAL A 474 7.57 -2.99 -4.36
C VAL A 474 6.33 -3.60 -5.01
N PRO A 475 5.27 -2.82 -5.18
CA PRO A 475 4.04 -3.28 -5.83
C PRO A 475 4.27 -3.97 -7.18
N ASP A 476 5.25 -3.51 -7.95
CA ASP A 476 5.58 -4.08 -9.27
C ASP A 476 6.18 -5.50 -9.19
N ASP A 477 6.69 -5.90 -8.02
CA ASP A 477 7.26 -7.24 -7.82
C ASP A 477 6.21 -8.34 -7.63
N VAL A 478 4.92 -8.03 -7.52
CA VAL A 478 3.90 -9.04 -7.24
C VAL A 478 3.86 -10.12 -8.32
N GLY A 479 4.08 -9.78 -9.58
CA GLY A 479 4.15 -10.76 -10.67
C GLY A 479 5.23 -11.84 -10.43
N ILE A 480 6.41 -11.44 -10.00
CA ILE A 480 7.50 -12.38 -9.70
C ILE A 480 7.30 -13.09 -8.35
N ILE A 481 6.73 -12.40 -7.34
CA ILE A 481 6.39 -12.99 -6.04
C ILE A 481 5.41 -14.15 -6.22
N LEU A 482 4.42 -14.01 -7.11
CA LEU A 482 3.45 -15.06 -7.40
C LEU A 482 4.09 -16.34 -7.93
N LYS A 483 5.16 -16.24 -8.70
CA LYS A 483 5.87 -17.37 -9.31
C LYS A 483 6.82 -18.10 -8.32
N ALA A 484 7.19 -17.46 -7.20
CA ALA A 484 8.03 -18.04 -6.14
C ALA A 484 7.19 -18.72 -5.06
N ASP A 485 7.79 -19.60 -4.25
CA ASP A 485 7.15 -20.29 -3.13
C ASP A 485 7.50 -19.63 -1.79
N GLY A 486 8.66 -19.00 -1.72
CA GLY A 486 9.12 -18.24 -0.56
C GLY A 486 9.79 -16.94 -0.95
N ILE A 487 9.81 -15.99 -0.03
CA ILE A 487 10.39 -14.67 -0.23
C ILE A 487 11.30 -14.31 0.96
N LEU A 488 12.50 -13.82 0.64
CA LEU A 488 13.46 -13.30 1.61
C LEU A 488 13.86 -11.87 1.22
N THR A 489 13.63 -10.89 2.11
CA THR A 489 14.05 -9.52 1.85
C THR A 489 15.07 -9.02 2.88
N ALA A 490 16.02 -8.20 2.41
CA ALA A 490 17.00 -7.54 3.27
C ALA A 490 16.36 -6.42 4.12
N ARG A 491 15.36 -5.73 3.59
CA ARG A 491 14.66 -4.61 4.22
C ARG A 491 13.19 -4.92 4.41
N GLY A 492 12.50 -4.04 5.14
CA GLY A 492 11.08 -4.11 5.42
C GLY A 492 10.78 -4.51 6.85
N GLY A 493 9.79 -3.84 7.46
CA GLY A 493 9.22 -4.20 8.76
C GLY A 493 8.09 -5.23 8.63
N GLY A 494 7.49 -5.61 9.75
CA GLY A 494 6.33 -6.51 9.80
C GLY A 494 5.08 -5.95 9.12
N THR A 495 5.08 -4.68 8.77
CA THR A 495 4.00 -3.95 8.09
C THR A 495 4.36 -3.53 6.67
N SER A 496 5.53 -3.94 6.16
CA SER A 496 5.96 -3.63 4.79
C SER A 496 5.08 -4.29 3.73
N HIS A 497 5.16 -3.81 2.49
CA HIS A 497 4.45 -4.39 1.36
C HIS A 497 4.66 -5.91 1.24
N ALA A 498 5.90 -6.39 1.39
CA ALA A 498 6.20 -7.82 1.45
C ALA A 498 5.46 -8.51 2.58
N ALA A 499 5.53 -7.94 3.79
CA ALA A 499 4.92 -8.53 4.99
C ALA A 499 3.40 -8.66 4.90
N VAL A 500 2.75 -7.77 4.14
CA VAL A 500 1.30 -7.79 3.91
C VAL A 500 0.93 -8.71 2.74
N THR A 501 1.69 -8.65 1.64
CA THR A 501 1.36 -9.37 0.40
C THR A 501 1.66 -10.85 0.49
N ILE A 502 2.78 -11.26 1.10
CA ILE A 502 3.21 -12.65 1.21
C ILE A 502 2.15 -13.55 1.88
N PRO A 503 1.57 -13.17 3.05
CA PRO A 503 0.50 -13.93 3.68
C PRO A 503 -0.75 -14.08 2.83
N GLN A 504 -1.16 -13.01 2.14
CA GLN A 504 -2.35 -13.01 1.29
C GLN A 504 -2.20 -13.94 0.09
N LEU A 505 -0.95 -14.13 -0.37
CA LEU A 505 -0.61 -15.06 -1.44
C LEU A 505 -0.31 -16.49 -0.93
N ASN A 506 -0.49 -16.73 0.36
CA ASN A 506 -0.22 -18.01 1.03
C ASN A 506 1.22 -18.52 0.78
N LYS A 507 2.20 -17.62 0.80
CA LYS A 507 3.64 -17.90 0.61
C LYS A 507 4.39 -17.88 1.93
N VAL A 508 5.58 -18.51 1.96
CA VAL A 508 6.50 -18.41 3.12
C VAL A 508 7.33 -17.14 3.01
N GLY A 509 7.47 -16.37 4.10
CA GLY A 509 8.19 -15.11 4.03
C GLY A 509 9.02 -14.75 5.25
N VAL A 510 10.21 -14.21 4.96
CA VAL A 510 11.07 -13.55 5.95
C VAL A 510 11.46 -12.19 5.40
N VAL A 511 11.17 -11.12 6.13
CA VAL A 511 11.48 -9.74 5.74
C VAL A 511 12.45 -9.10 6.73
N GLY A 512 13.11 -8.02 6.30
CA GLY A 512 13.98 -7.23 7.20
C GLY A 512 15.20 -7.98 7.70
N PHE A 513 15.74 -8.90 6.91
CA PHE A 513 16.99 -9.57 7.25
C PHE A 513 18.19 -8.66 6.99
N ASN A 514 18.46 -7.72 7.90
CA ASN A 514 19.38 -6.58 7.73
C ASN A 514 20.83 -6.96 7.40
N LYS A 515 21.28 -8.18 7.73
CA LYS A 515 22.60 -8.69 7.36
C LYS A 515 22.73 -9.08 5.88
N LEU A 516 21.62 -9.15 5.16
CA LEU A 516 21.57 -9.57 3.77
C LEU A 516 21.90 -8.39 2.84
N HIS A 517 22.97 -8.53 2.08
CA HIS A 517 23.35 -7.58 1.01
C HIS A 517 23.04 -8.22 -0.34
N VAL A 518 22.03 -7.72 -1.04
CA VAL A 518 21.54 -8.29 -2.30
C VAL A 518 22.15 -7.53 -3.49
N TYR A 519 22.71 -8.28 -4.44
CA TYR A 519 23.26 -7.82 -5.72
C TYR A 519 22.41 -8.44 -6.84
N GLU A 520 21.19 -7.93 -6.97
CA GLU A 520 20.13 -8.51 -7.78
C GLU A 520 20.53 -8.69 -9.26
N SER A 521 21.08 -7.62 -9.88
CA SER A 521 21.53 -7.65 -11.28
C SER A 521 22.68 -8.64 -11.54
N GLN A 522 23.36 -9.09 -10.49
CA GLN A 522 24.49 -10.02 -10.55
C GLN A 522 24.09 -11.44 -10.09
N GLY A 523 22.84 -11.65 -9.66
CA GLY A 523 22.30 -12.96 -9.26
C GLY A 523 22.94 -13.55 -8.01
N TYR A 524 23.32 -12.74 -7.02
CA TYR A 524 23.83 -13.23 -5.75
C TYR A 524 23.54 -12.27 -4.57
N SER A 525 23.68 -12.80 -3.37
CA SER A 525 23.66 -12.02 -2.13
C SER A 525 24.80 -12.42 -1.20
N LYS A 526 25.07 -11.59 -0.17
CA LYS A 526 26.07 -11.83 0.86
C LYS A 526 25.48 -11.66 2.26
N VAL A 527 25.87 -12.54 3.18
CA VAL A 527 25.56 -12.48 4.61
C VAL A 527 26.81 -12.85 5.40
N ASP A 528 27.34 -11.92 6.20
CA ASP A 528 28.53 -12.13 7.04
C ASP A 528 29.70 -12.82 6.30
N GLY A 529 30.00 -12.37 5.07
CA GLY A 529 31.06 -12.93 4.24
C GLY A 529 30.70 -14.18 3.43
N LYS A 530 29.61 -14.87 3.74
CA LYS A 530 29.09 -15.99 2.93
C LYS A 530 28.33 -15.47 1.73
N THR A 531 28.54 -16.08 0.56
CA THR A 531 27.85 -15.74 -0.69
C THR A 531 26.79 -16.78 -1.00
N ILE A 532 25.57 -16.32 -1.33
CA ILE A 532 24.45 -17.12 -1.82
C ILE A 532 24.25 -16.74 -3.27
N ARG A 533 24.38 -17.70 -4.20
CA ARG A 533 24.19 -17.50 -5.65
C ARG A 533 22.83 -18.03 -6.11
N GLY A 534 22.36 -17.56 -7.26
CA GLY A 534 21.21 -18.15 -7.94
C GLY A 534 21.39 -19.66 -8.10
N GLY A 535 20.42 -20.45 -7.64
CA GLY A 535 20.46 -21.90 -7.63
C GLY A 535 21.00 -22.55 -6.35
N ASP A 536 21.66 -21.81 -5.45
CA ASP A 536 22.05 -22.37 -4.14
C ASP A 536 20.81 -22.71 -3.31
N PHE A 537 20.88 -23.78 -2.51
CA PHE A 537 19.83 -24.06 -1.54
C PHE A 537 19.91 -23.14 -0.34
N ILE A 538 18.78 -22.58 0.03
CA ILE A 538 18.57 -21.83 1.27
C ILE A 538 17.32 -22.35 1.98
N SER A 539 17.25 -22.11 3.27
CA SER A 539 16.12 -22.47 4.10
C SER A 539 15.68 -21.28 4.92
N ILE A 540 14.38 -21.00 4.91
CA ILE A 540 13.77 -19.88 5.65
C ILE A 540 12.61 -20.38 6.50
N ASP A 541 12.46 -19.79 7.68
CA ASP A 541 11.31 -20.05 8.54
C ASP A 541 10.45 -18.78 8.66
N GLY A 542 9.34 -18.78 8.02
CA GLY A 542 8.40 -17.65 8.00
C GLY A 542 7.68 -17.42 9.33
N TRP A 543 7.83 -18.31 10.31
CA TRP A 543 7.32 -18.15 11.67
C TRP A 543 8.33 -17.47 12.58
N SER A 544 9.51 -18.05 12.73
CA SER A 544 10.58 -17.53 13.60
C SER A 544 11.38 -16.40 12.96
N GLY A 545 11.39 -16.29 11.63
CA GLY A 545 12.25 -15.38 10.88
C GLY A 545 13.67 -15.90 10.66
N ALA A 546 13.96 -17.13 11.04
CA ALA A 546 15.29 -17.72 10.92
C ALA A 546 15.66 -18.00 9.45
N VAL A 547 16.93 -17.80 9.11
CA VAL A 547 17.50 -18.01 7.76
C VAL A 547 18.73 -18.90 7.88
N TYR A 548 18.82 -19.90 7.01
CA TYR A 548 19.89 -20.90 7.00
C TYR A 548 20.43 -21.11 5.58
N THR A 549 21.71 -21.49 5.45
CA THR A 549 22.26 -22.02 4.19
C THR A 549 21.94 -23.50 4.02
N GLY A 550 21.79 -23.95 2.78
CA GLY A 550 21.65 -25.38 2.47
C GLY A 550 20.21 -25.90 2.55
N LYS A 551 20.10 -27.20 2.40
CA LYS A 551 18.84 -27.96 2.44
C LYS A 551 18.67 -28.62 3.80
N HIS A 552 17.55 -28.35 4.45
CA HIS A 552 17.22 -28.90 5.78
C HIS A 552 15.89 -29.65 5.73
N GLU A 553 15.79 -30.67 6.57
CA GLU A 553 14.59 -31.48 6.71
C GLU A 553 13.50 -30.69 7.45
N ILE A 554 12.27 -30.77 6.95
CA ILE A 554 11.10 -30.11 7.51
C ILE A 554 10.25 -31.15 8.21
N GLY A 555 10.05 -30.97 9.51
CA GLY A 555 9.16 -31.77 10.35
C GLY A 555 7.86 -31.02 10.68
N ALA A 556 6.91 -31.73 11.27
CA ALA A 556 5.75 -31.13 11.92
C ALA A 556 6.07 -30.98 13.40
N ASP A 557 5.97 -29.75 13.94
CA ASP A 557 6.09 -29.54 15.39
C ASP A 557 4.69 -29.67 16.01
N GLU A 558 4.46 -30.75 16.77
CA GLU A 558 3.21 -30.98 17.49
C GLU A 558 3.04 -30.03 18.71
N SER A 559 4.09 -29.33 19.13
CA SER A 559 4.07 -28.49 20.33
C SER A 559 3.30 -27.17 20.15
N TYR A 560 2.98 -26.78 18.92
CA TYR A 560 2.19 -25.58 18.59
C TYR A 560 0.72 -25.90 18.25
N LYS A 561 0.12 -26.90 18.91
CA LYS A 561 -1.34 -27.00 18.93
C LYS A 561 -1.88 -25.77 19.65
N ILE A 562 -2.35 -24.78 18.91
CA ILE A 562 -3.13 -23.68 19.47
C ILE A 562 -4.38 -24.33 20.06
N VAL A 563 -4.47 -24.37 21.38
CA VAL A 563 -5.71 -24.71 22.06
C VAL A 563 -6.67 -23.58 21.73
N LEU A 564 -7.69 -23.89 20.94
CA LEU A 564 -8.83 -23.06 20.65
C LEU A 564 -9.55 -22.63 21.93
#